data_1d7d49f7d23d447b7ff7033f91b6634c
#
_entry.id   1d7d49f7d23d447b7ff7033f91b6634c
#
_cell.length_a   1.000
_cell.length_b   1.000
_cell.length_c   1.000
_cell.angle_alpha   90.00
_cell.angle_beta   90.00
_cell.angle_gamma   90.00
#
_symmetry.space_group_name_H-M   'P 1'
#
loop_
_entity.id
_entity.type
_entity.pdbx_description
1 polymer ?
#
loop_
_entity_poly.entity_id
_entity_poly.type
_entity_poly.pdbx_seq_one_letter_code
_entity_poly.pdbx_strand_id
1 'polypeptide(L)'
;SEMCIRDSQWLNDRGGIEADLTVSRLDETNFHVITSISSLMRDWSYLNDNLMTDPFVEDVTLKFGCLSVQGPNSRMLLQEITDTNLANDEFAFGTGQYSKIANENVWIQKLSYVGELGWEIFIPSEHMLKIYQTIQTQGKKYNLCNVGLHAVNSLRLEKGYRHWGHDIAAEDSLIEAGLSFTAKPDRSDFIGKDAYLTELSKGLPSRRLVQFKLEDPEPLLYHNEPIIMNGEISGYLSSAMYGHSVGSSIGMGYITAENLNQKTLNEANFEIEIATKRYKASSSLKALYDPEGLKMKL
;
A
#
# COMPACT_ATOMS: atom_id res chain seq x y z
N SER A 1 -18.57 12.55 14.22
CA SER A 1 -17.27 13.00 13.63
C SER A 1 -16.66 11.80 12.91
N GLU A 2 -16.53 11.88 11.60
CA GLU A 2 -15.90 10.83 10.82
C GLU A 2 -14.43 10.75 11.21
N MET A 3 -14.05 9.67 11.84
CA MET A 3 -12.66 9.32 12.12
C MET A 3 -12.04 8.85 10.79
N CYS A 4 -11.37 9.76 10.10
CA CYS A 4 -10.77 9.49 8.80
C CYS A 4 -9.40 8.87 8.95
N ILE A 5 -9.14 7.82 8.16
CA ILE A 5 -7.83 7.23 7.96
C ILE A 5 -7.31 7.66 6.59
N ARG A 6 -6.03 7.98 6.52
CA ARG A 6 -5.40 8.35 5.26
C ARG A 6 -4.07 7.63 5.10
N ASP A 7 -3.92 6.97 3.98
CA ASP A 7 -2.60 6.64 3.47
C ASP A 7 -1.91 7.95 3.11
N SER A 8 -0.73 8.17 3.67
CA SER A 8 -0.04 9.46 3.62
C SER A 8 1.40 9.27 3.19
N GLN A 9 1.83 10.07 2.22
CA GLN A 9 3.24 10.19 1.88
C GLN A 9 3.77 11.48 2.51
N TRP A 10 4.79 11.37 3.35
CA TRP A 10 5.58 12.51 3.79
C TRP A 10 6.65 12.79 2.76
N LEU A 11 6.83 14.06 2.42
CA LEU A 11 7.80 14.47 1.41
C LEU A 11 8.96 15.21 2.06
N ASN A 12 10.13 15.14 1.44
CA ASN A 12 11.23 16.04 1.75
C ASN A 12 11.12 17.35 0.92
N ASP A 13 11.98 18.31 1.21
CA ASP A 13 11.99 19.63 0.53
C ASP A 13 12.18 19.54 -0.99
N ARG A 14 12.72 18.44 -1.49
CA ARG A 14 12.92 18.17 -2.92
C ARG A 14 11.72 17.51 -3.58
N GLY A 15 10.67 17.23 -2.82
CA GLY A 15 9.44 16.55 -3.28
C GLY A 15 9.55 15.03 -3.35
N GLY A 16 10.64 14.44 -2.84
CA GLY A 16 10.80 13.00 -2.75
C GLY A 16 10.02 12.38 -1.60
N ILE A 17 9.63 11.11 -1.73
CA ILE A 17 8.78 10.39 -0.78
C ILE A 17 9.61 9.90 0.41
N GLU A 18 9.65 10.67 1.47
CA GLU A 18 10.42 10.37 2.68
C GLU A 18 9.83 9.23 3.49
N ALA A 19 8.51 9.16 3.59
CA ALA A 19 7.80 8.07 4.26
C ALA A 19 6.49 7.74 3.54
N ASP A 20 6.07 6.47 3.64
CA ASP A 20 4.76 5.97 3.23
C ASP A 20 4.13 5.28 4.44
N LEU A 21 3.06 5.87 4.97
CA LEU A 21 2.50 5.49 6.26
C LEU A 21 0.99 5.77 6.34
N THR A 22 0.36 5.25 7.38
CA THR A 22 -1.06 5.45 7.62
C THR A 22 -1.26 6.37 8.82
N VAL A 23 -2.08 7.41 8.66
CA VAL A 23 -2.48 8.31 9.75
C VAL A 23 -3.96 8.11 10.04
N SER A 24 -4.27 7.64 11.24
CA SER A 24 -5.64 7.48 11.73
C SER A 24 -5.94 8.56 12.77
N ARG A 25 -6.98 9.36 12.52
CA ARG A 25 -7.48 10.31 13.49
C ARG A 25 -8.38 9.60 14.48
N LEU A 26 -7.94 9.47 15.73
CA LEU A 26 -8.69 8.78 16.79
C LEU A 26 -9.79 9.66 17.39
N ASP A 27 -9.52 10.98 17.51
CA ASP A 27 -10.47 12.01 17.97
C ASP A 27 -10.03 13.38 17.45
N GLU A 28 -10.50 14.48 18.05
CA GLU A 28 -10.20 15.84 17.61
C GLU A 28 -8.72 16.20 17.70
N THR A 29 -7.99 15.64 18.66
CA THR A 29 -6.60 16.00 19.00
C THR A 29 -5.63 14.84 18.97
N ASN A 30 -6.12 13.60 18.91
CA ASN A 30 -5.31 12.40 18.95
C ASN A 30 -5.22 11.70 17.58
N PHE A 31 -3.99 11.38 17.19
CA PHE A 31 -3.68 10.70 15.93
C PHE A 31 -2.83 9.46 16.21
N HIS A 32 -3.11 8.40 15.48
CA HIS A 32 -2.30 7.19 15.46
C HIS A 32 -1.56 7.13 14.12
N VAL A 33 -0.23 7.21 14.19
CA VAL A 33 0.65 7.12 13.02
C VAL A 33 1.23 5.71 12.98
N ILE A 34 1.04 5.04 11.86
CA ILE A 34 1.43 3.65 11.65
C ILE A 34 2.44 3.61 10.51
N THR A 35 3.64 3.15 10.80
CA THR A 35 4.71 2.96 9.85
C THR A 35 5.29 1.54 9.93
N SER A 36 6.13 1.18 8.96
CA SER A 36 6.86 -0.09 8.99
C SER A 36 7.87 -0.12 10.13
N ILE A 37 7.99 -1.26 10.80
CA ILE A 37 9.02 -1.44 11.85
C ILE A 37 10.45 -1.19 11.33
N SER A 38 10.71 -1.48 10.07
CA SER A 38 12.00 -1.21 9.43
C SER A 38 12.31 0.27 9.24
N SER A 39 11.28 1.11 9.21
CA SER A 39 11.37 2.57 9.02
C SER A 39 11.19 3.36 10.32
N LEU A 40 10.85 2.69 11.42
CA LEU A 40 10.44 3.33 12.68
C LEU A 40 11.38 4.49 13.11
N MET A 41 12.66 4.23 13.20
CA MET A 41 13.63 5.24 13.71
C MET A 41 13.77 6.44 12.78
N ARG A 42 13.75 6.20 11.47
CA ARG A 42 13.81 7.26 10.47
C ARG A 42 12.54 8.12 10.51
N ASP A 43 11.38 7.48 10.50
CA ASP A 43 10.09 8.18 10.46
C ASP A 43 9.82 8.91 11.77
N TRP A 44 10.29 8.35 12.90
CA TRP A 44 10.29 9.01 14.20
C TRP A 44 11.16 10.28 14.20
N SER A 45 12.39 10.21 13.66
CA SER A 45 13.27 11.38 13.54
C SER A 45 12.64 12.43 12.65
N TYR A 46 12.17 12.03 11.46
CA TYR A 46 11.53 12.93 10.52
C TYR A 46 10.32 13.64 11.15
N LEU A 47 9.46 12.91 11.88
CA LEU A 47 8.32 13.49 12.57
C LEU A 47 8.76 14.56 13.58
N ASN A 48 9.70 14.24 14.47
CA ASN A 48 10.15 15.16 15.51
C ASN A 48 10.84 16.40 14.93
N ASP A 49 11.61 16.24 13.87
CA ASP A 49 12.34 17.35 13.22
C ASP A 49 11.38 18.34 12.50
N ASN A 50 10.16 17.89 12.14
CA ASN A 50 9.23 18.69 11.35
C ASN A 50 7.94 19.11 12.10
N LEU A 51 7.83 18.82 13.39
CA LEU A 51 6.69 19.28 14.18
C LEU A 51 6.77 20.80 14.40
N MET A 52 5.73 21.51 13.95
CA MET A 52 5.66 22.97 14.03
C MET A 52 5.27 23.49 15.41
N THR A 53 4.70 22.64 16.24
CA THR A 53 4.29 22.93 17.62
C THR A 53 4.91 21.87 18.53
N ASP A 54 4.79 22.01 19.83
CA ASP A 54 5.26 21.01 20.81
C ASP A 54 4.13 20.03 21.19
N PRO A 55 3.66 19.17 20.28
CA PRO A 55 2.68 18.14 20.59
C PRO A 55 3.36 17.01 21.38
N PHE A 56 2.59 16.36 22.22
CA PHE A 56 3.06 15.13 22.87
C PHE A 56 3.11 13.99 21.84
N VAL A 57 4.29 13.44 21.60
CA VAL A 57 4.49 12.27 20.73
C VAL A 57 5.00 11.12 21.57
N GLU A 58 4.38 9.96 21.43
CA GLU A 58 4.75 8.74 22.15
C GLU A 58 4.90 7.55 21.20
N ASP A 59 5.99 6.80 21.34
CA ASP A 59 6.12 5.49 20.70
C ASP A 59 5.31 4.46 21.49
N VAL A 60 4.23 3.98 20.87
CA VAL A 60 3.32 2.97 21.43
C VAL A 60 3.48 1.59 20.79
N THR A 61 4.52 1.38 19.99
CA THR A 61 4.74 0.14 19.21
C THR A 61 4.62 -1.12 20.06
N LEU A 62 5.17 -1.13 21.27
CA LEU A 62 5.13 -2.28 22.17
C LEU A 62 3.81 -2.41 22.95
N LYS A 63 2.95 -1.37 22.94
CA LYS A 63 1.67 -1.39 23.65
C LYS A 63 0.58 -2.12 22.85
N PHE A 64 0.76 -2.22 21.53
CA PHE A 64 -0.25 -2.80 20.63
C PHE A 64 0.37 -3.82 19.69
N GLY A 65 -0.42 -4.84 19.36
CA GLY A 65 -0.18 -5.69 18.20
C GLY A 65 -1.25 -5.43 17.15
N CYS A 66 -0.94 -5.73 15.88
CA CYS A 66 -1.87 -5.60 14.77
C CYS A 66 -2.16 -6.96 14.15
N LEU A 67 -3.46 -7.27 13.98
CA LEU A 67 -3.92 -8.39 13.18
C LEU A 67 -4.68 -7.85 11.97
N SER A 68 -4.22 -8.22 10.78
CA SER A 68 -4.90 -7.91 9.52
C SER A 68 -5.76 -9.10 9.11
N VAL A 69 -7.10 -8.93 9.11
CA VAL A 69 -8.08 -9.97 8.74
C VAL A 69 -8.68 -9.56 7.39
N GLN A 70 -8.27 -10.27 6.33
CA GLN A 70 -8.57 -9.90 4.96
C GLN A 70 -9.25 -11.04 4.19
N GLY A 71 -9.98 -10.71 3.15
CA GLY A 71 -10.63 -11.65 2.25
C GLY A 71 -12.16 -11.54 2.24
N PRO A 72 -12.85 -12.19 1.31
CA PRO A 72 -14.28 -12.01 1.06
C PRO A 72 -15.17 -12.40 2.27
N ASN A 73 -14.69 -13.29 3.13
CA ASN A 73 -15.42 -13.75 4.32
C ASN A 73 -15.05 -12.97 5.59
N SER A 74 -14.13 -11.99 5.51
CA SER A 74 -13.64 -11.25 6.68
C SER A 74 -14.74 -10.54 7.46
N ARG A 75 -15.71 -9.92 6.76
CA ARG A 75 -16.87 -9.30 7.40
C ARG A 75 -17.71 -10.29 8.19
N MET A 76 -18.05 -11.42 7.57
CA MET A 76 -18.88 -12.44 8.22
C MET A 76 -18.20 -12.99 9.47
N LEU A 77 -16.90 -13.24 9.39
CA LEU A 77 -16.11 -13.70 10.54
C LEU A 77 -16.09 -12.66 11.65
N LEU A 78 -15.71 -11.43 11.33
CA LEU A 78 -15.54 -10.38 12.35
C LEU A 78 -16.88 -9.96 12.96
N GLN A 79 -17.97 -9.94 12.19
CA GLN A 79 -19.30 -9.60 12.72
C GLN A 79 -19.79 -10.55 13.82
N GLU A 80 -19.31 -11.78 13.85
CA GLU A 80 -19.69 -12.74 14.89
C GLU A 80 -18.96 -12.54 16.23
N ILE A 81 -17.84 -11.82 16.20
CA ILE A 81 -16.97 -11.68 17.38
C ILE A 81 -16.83 -10.22 17.85
N THR A 82 -17.45 -9.27 17.12
CA THR A 82 -17.46 -7.85 17.49
C THR A 82 -18.88 -7.35 17.75
N ASP A 83 -18.99 -6.32 18.61
CA ASP A 83 -20.24 -5.61 18.88
C ASP A 83 -20.49 -4.46 17.86
N THR A 84 -19.55 -4.19 16.98
CA THR A 84 -19.64 -3.14 15.97
C THR A 84 -20.35 -3.62 14.70
N ASN A 85 -21.25 -2.82 14.13
CA ASN A 85 -21.83 -3.10 12.83
C ASN A 85 -20.80 -2.84 11.73
N LEU A 86 -20.43 -3.88 10.97
CA LEU A 86 -19.44 -3.85 9.91
C LEU A 86 -20.04 -3.67 8.50
N ALA A 87 -21.34 -3.34 8.39
CA ALA A 87 -21.98 -3.02 7.13
C ALA A 87 -21.36 -1.77 6.48
N ASN A 88 -21.42 -1.66 5.15
CA ASN A 88 -20.72 -0.59 4.42
C ASN A 88 -21.27 0.82 4.71
N ASP A 89 -22.55 0.94 5.00
CA ASP A 89 -23.24 2.16 5.39
C ASP A 89 -22.86 2.65 6.79
N GLU A 90 -22.43 1.73 7.67
CA GLU A 90 -22.03 2.03 9.04
C GLU A 90 -20.50 2.09 9.20
N PHE A 91 -19.77 1.35 8.36
CA PHE A 91 -18.31 1.26 8.42
C PHE A 91 -17.70 1.40 7.02
N ALA A 92 -17.51 2.64 6.58
CA ALA A 92 -16.97 2.95 5.26
C ALA A 92 -15.48 2.57 5.15
N PHE A 93 -15.02 2.31 3.94
CA PHE A 93 -13.58 2.13 3.66
C PHE A 93 -12.80 3.41 3.98
N GLY A 94 -11.63 3.28 4.61
CA GLY A 94 -10.81 4.41 5.07
C GLY A 94 -11.32 5.04 6.37
N THR A 95 -12.14 4.33 7.14
CA THR A 95 -12.56 4.76 8.49
C THR A 95 -12.15 3.75 9.54
N GLY A 96 -12.09 4.20 10.81
CA GLY A 96 -11.79 3.35 11.95
C GLY A 96 -12.57 3.78 13.18
N GLN A 97 -12.73 2.88 14.13
CA GLN A 97 -13.39 3.16 15.39
C GLN A 97 -12.99 2.17 16.49
N TYR A 98 -13.27 2.55 17.73
CA TYR A 98 -13.14 1.62 18.86
C TYR A 98 -14.27 0.58 18.82
N SER A 99 -13.93 -0.63 19.18
CA SER A 99 -14.81 -1.79 19.17
C SER A 99 -14.43 -2.77 20.28
N LYS A 100 -15.23 -3.82 20.46
CA LYS A 100 -14.89 -4.92 21.34
C LYS A 100 -14.83 -6.23 20.58
N ILE A 101 -13.76 -6.98 20.82
CA ILE A 101 -13.61 -8.36 20.36
C ILE A 101 -13.29 -9.22 21.59
N ALA A 102 -14.05 -10.28 21.81
CA ALA A 102 -13.92 -11.15 22.99
C ALA A 102 -13.98 -10.38 24.33
N ASN A 103 -14.81 -9.32 24.41
CA ASN A 103 -14.94 -8.36 25.51
C ASN A 103 -13.74 -7.47 25.80
N GLU A 104 -12.71 -7.44 24.92
CA GLU A 104 -11.56 -6.56 25.02
C GLU A 104 -11.70 -5.37 24.07
N ASN A 105 -11.30 -4.19 24.53
CA ASN A 105 -11.31 -2.98 23.71
C ASN A 105 -10.19 -3.04 22.67
N VAL A 106 -10.53 -2.76 21.43
CA VAL A 106 -9.62 -2.72 20.29
C VAL A 106 -9.92 -1.50 19.42
N TRP A 107 -8.94 -1.03 18.66
CA TRP A 107 -9.17 -0.13 17.54
C TRP A 107 -9.26 -0.98 16.28
N ILE A 108 -10.31 -0.81 15.50
CA ILE A 108 -10.47 -1.48 14.21
C ILE A 108 -10.56 -0.44 13.09
N GLN A 109 -9.93 -0.72 11.97
CA GLN A 109 -9.94 0.15 10.80
C GLN A 109 -10.12 -0.65 9.52
N LYS A 110 -10.97 -0.15 8.61
CA LYS A 110 -11.25 -0.79 7.33
C LYS A 110 -10.24 -0.30 6.29
N LEU A 111 -9.16 -1.05 6.17
CA LEU A 111 -8.06 -0.82 5.23
C LEU A 111 -7.60 -2.16 4.64
N SER A 112 -6.87 -2.11 3.52
CA SER A 112 -6.31 -3.29 2.90
C SER A 112 -5.01 -2.98 2.17
N TYR A 113 -3.94 -3.67 2.52
CA TYR A 113 -2.69 -3.70 1.76
C TYR A 113 -2.63 -4.85 0.75
N VAL A 114 -3.62 -5.73 0.77
CA VAL A 114 -3.70 -6.91 -0.13
C VAL A 114 -4.82 -6.78 -1.17
N GLY A 115 -5.57 -5.68 -1.16
CA GLY A 115 -6.60 -5.40 -2.15
C GLY A 115 -7.91 -6.18 -1.98
N GLU A 116 -8.13 -6.78 -0.82
CA GLU A 116 -9.35 -7.51 -0.46
C GLU A 116 -10.13 -6.77 0.64
N LEU A 117 -11.41 -7.11 0.80
CA LEU A 117 -12.21 -6.66 1.93
C LEU A 117 -11.55 -7.06 3.24
N GLY A 118 -11.44 -6.13 4.20
CA GLY A 118 -10.90 -6.50 5.50
C GLY A 118 -10.65 -5.34 6.45
N TRP A 119 -10.14 -5.72 7.61
CA TRP A 119 -9.86 -4.81 8.72
C TRP A 119 -8.48 -5.10 9.32
N GLU A 120 -7.83 -4.03 9.72
CA GLU A 120 -6.69 -4.06 10.64
C GLU A 120 -7.21 -3.82 12.06
N ILE A 121 -6.77 -4.65 12.98
CA ILE A 121 -7.23 -4.68 14.37
C ILE A 121 -6.02 -4.40 15.26
N PHE A 122 -6.00 -3.24 15.91
CA PHE A 122 -4.97 -2.86 16.87
C PHE A 122 -5.43 -3.26 18.27
N ILE A 123 -4.67 -4.16 18.87
CA ILE A 123 -5.03 -4.90 20.08
C ILE A 123 -3.99 -4.59 21.16
N PRO A 124 -4.37 -4.20 22.38
CA PRO A 124 -3.43 -4.13 23.50
C PRO A 124 -2.66 -5.45 23.63
N SER A 125 -1.34 -5.35 23.80
CA SER A 125 -0.42 -6.49 23.71
C SER A 125 -0.79 -7.64 24.63
N GLU A 126 -1.31 -7.35 25.82
CA GLU A 126 -1.79 -8.33 26.80
C GLU A 126 -3.01 -9.16 26.33
N HIS A 127 -3.78 -8.64 25.36
CA HIS A 127 -4.98 -9.31 24.85
C HIS A 127 -4.77 -10.01 23.49
N MET A 128 -3.57 -9.87 22.88
CA MET A 128 -3.25 -10.41 21.56
C MET A 128 -3.55 -11.89 21.42
N LEU A 129 -3.07 -12.71 22.35
CA LEU A 129 -3.25 -14.16 22.28
C LEU A 129 -4.74 -14.55 22.34
N LYS A 130 -5.49 -13.93 23.24
CA LYS A 130 -6.93 -14.19 23.43
C LYS A 130 -7.71 -13.87 22.15
N ILE A 131 -7.48 -12.70 21.58
CA ILE A 131 -8.18 -12.25 20.37
C ILE A 131 -7.78 -13.08 19.16
N TYR A 132 -6.46 -13.36 18.97
CA TYR A 132 -6.01 -14.25 17.92
C TYR A 132 -6.67 -15.63 17.99
N GLN A 133 -6.73 -16.25 19.17
CA GLN A 133 -7.38 -17.55 19.34
C GLN A 133 -8.89 -17.50 19.07
N THR A 134 -9.55 -16.40 19.42
CA THR A 134 -10.97 -16.18 19.12
C THR A 134 -11.19 -16.11 17.60
N ILE A 135 -10.39 -15.32 16.90
CA ILE A 135 -10.43 -15.22 15.43
C ILE A 135 -10.16 -16.57 14.78
N GLN A 136 -9.12 -17.30 15.23
CA GLN A 136 -8.80 -18.64 14.71
C GLN A 136 -9.93 -19.65 14.92
N THR A 137 -10.56 -19.62 16.09
CA THR A 137 -11.64 -20.56 16.43
C THR A 137 -12.88 -20.31 15.57
N GLN A 138 -13.33 -19.06 15.49
CA GLN A 138 -14.50 -18.70 14.67
C GLN A 138 -14.21 -18.77 13.17
N GLY A 139 -12.96 -18.51 12.80
CA GLY A 139 -12.52 -18.50 11.40
C GLY A 139 -12.54 -19.87 10.71
N LYS A 140 -12.51 -20.98 11.45
CA LYS A 140 -12.50 -22.34 10.89
C LYS A 140 -13.63 -22.59 9.90
N LYS A 141 -14.84 -22.14 10.19
CA LYS A 141 -16.01 -22.32 9.30
C LYS A 141 -15.98 -21.42 8.05
N TYR A 142 -15.09 -20.42 8.04
CA TYR A 142 -14.86 -19.51 6.92
C TYR A 142 -13.60 -19.86 6.13
N ASN A 143 -12.96 -21.01 6.42
CA ASN A 143 -11.69 -21.43 5.84
C ASN A 143 -10.56 -20.41 6.08
N LEU A 144 -10.55 -19.79 7.27
CA LEU A 144 -9.47 -18.88 7.66
C LEU A 144 -8.13 -19.62 7.67
N CYS A 145 -7.11 -19.00 7.09
CA CYS A 145 -5.74 -19.47 7.15
C CYS A 145 -4.79 -18.32 7.54
N ASN A 146 -3.68 -18.66 8.16
CA ASN A 146 -2.59 -17.72 8.40
C ASN A 146 -1.83 -17.47 7.10
N VAL A 147 -1.47 -16.22 6.85
CA VAL A 147 -0.83 -15.78 5.62
C VAL A 147 0.57 -15.25 5.93
N GLY A 148 1.57 -15.72 5.18
CA GLY A 148 2.95 -15.27 5.31
C GLY A 148 3.26 -14.04 4.43
N LEU A 149 4.41 -13.41 4.70
CA LEU A 149 4.85 -12.19 3.99
C LEU A 149 4.97 -12.37 2.47
N HIS A 150 5.35 -13.55 1.98
CA HIS A 150 5.42 -13.81 0.54
C HIS A 150 4.03 -13.71 -0.13
N ALA A 151 2.98 -14.23 0.51
CA ALA A 151 1.63 -14.12 -0.02
C ALA A 151 1.13 -12.66 0.04
N VAL A 152 1.41 -11.95 1.13
CA VAL A 152 1.11 -10.50 1.23
C VAL A 152 1.80 -9.73 0.10
N ASN A 153 3.06 -10.04 -0.19
CA ASN A 153 3.84 -9.39 -1.24
C ASN A 153 3.26 -9.66 -2.64
N SER A 154 2.83 -10.90 -2.92
CA SER A 154 2.14 -11.23 -4.17
C SER A 154 0.84 -10.44 -4.33
N LEU A 155 0.00 -10.46 -3.31
CA LEU A 155 -1.30 -9.78 -3.33
C LEU A 155 -1.18 -8.25 -3.47
N ARG A 156 -0.28 -7.60 -2.70
CA ARG A 156 -0.08 -6.15 -2.81
C ARG A 156 0.42 -5.75 -4.20
N LEU A 157 1.31 -6.58 -4.80
CA LEU A 157 1.87 -6.32 -6.12
C LEU A 157 0.82 -6.43 -7.22
N GLU A 158 -0.12 -7.38 -7.12
CA GLU A 158 -1.28 -7.48 -8.03
C GLU A 158 -2.12 -6.20 -8.03
N LYS A 159 -2.22 -5.53 -6.85
CA LYS A 159 -2.92 -4.24 -6.65
C LYS A 159 -2.08 -3.04 -7.02
N GLY A 160 -0.81 -3.22 -7.36
CA GLY A 160 0.10 -2.11 -7.62
C GLY A 160 0.43 -1.28 -6.39
N TYR A 161 0.26 -1.82 -5.18
CA TYR A 161 0.66 -1.15 -3.95
C TYR A 161 2.18 -1.16 -3.80
N ARG A 162 2.73 0.00 -3.50
CA ARG A 162 4.18 0.24 -3.42
C ARG A 162 4.69 -0.23 -2.06
N HIS A 163 5.94 -0.60 -2.06
CA HIS A 163 6.68 -0.90 -0.84
C HIS A 163 7.82 0.11 -0.72
N TRP A 164 7.78 0.93 0.34
CA TRP A 164 8.82 1.91 0.59
C TRP A 164 10.17 1.22 0.84
N GLY A 165 11.23 1.72 0.21
CA GLY A 165 12.56 1.11 0.21
C GLY A 165 12.78 0.09 -0.92
N HIS A 166 11.74 -0.22 -1.72
CA HIS A 166 11.84 -1.07 -2.91
C HIS A 166 11.26 -0.37 -4.14
N ASP A 167 9.98 -0.02 -4.11
CA ASP A 167 9.26 0.58 -5.25
C ASP A 167 9.25 2.11 -5.19
N ILE A 168 9.39 2.67 -4.01
CA ILE A 168 9.47 4.11 -3.74
C ILE A 168 10.48 4.37 -2.63
N ALA A 169 11.16 5.51 -2.75
CA ALA A 169 12.17 5.96 -1.79
C ALA A 169 12.26 7.50 -1.77
N ALA A 170 13.17 8.06 -0.96
CA ALA A 170 13.32 9.50 -0.78
C ALA A 170 13.78 10.27 -2.04
N GLU A 171 14.25 9.59 -3.06
CA GLU A 171 14.59 10.13 -4.37
C GLU A 171 13.45 10.10 -5.39
N ASP A 172 12.37 9.36 -5.13
CA ASP A 172 11.25 9.21 -6.05
C ASP A 172 10.16 10.24 -5.74
N SER A 173 9.63 10.89 -6.79
CA SER A 173 8.54 11.85 -6.63
C SER A 173 7.16 11.19 -6.67
N LEU A 174 6.15 11.90 -6.16
CA LEU A 174 4.75 11.46 -6.28
C LEU A 174 4.31 11.28 -7.75
N ILE A 175 4.84 12.09 -8.65
CA ILE A 175 4.49 12.05 -10.07
C ILE A 175 5.08 10.79 -10.71
N GLU A 176 6.36 10.54 -10.51
CA GLU A 176 7.04 9.36 -11.03
C GLU A 176 6.45 8.07 -10.44
N ALA A 177 6.18 8.05 -9.13
CA ALA A 177 5.60 6.90 -8.43
C ALA A 177 4.12 6.65 -8.77
N GLY A 178 3.42 7.60 -9.41
CA GLY A 178 1.99 7.49 -9.69
C GLY A 178 1.09 7.70 -8.48
N LEU A 179 1.54 8.53 -7.55
CA LEU A 179 0.85 8.83 -6.29
C LEU A 179 0.36 10.28 -6.21
N SER A 180 0.35 11.02 -7.33
CA SER A 180 -0.10 12.43 -7.36
C SER A 180 -1.53 12.64 -6.83
N PHE A 181 -2.37 11.60 -6.84
CA PHE A 181 -3.74 11.68 -6.30
C PHE A 181 -3.77 11.89 -4.78
N THR A 182 -2.67 11.61 -4.08
CA THR A 182 -2.54 11.85 -2.63
C THR A 182 -2.28 13.32 -2.32
N ALA A 183 -1.63 14.05 -3.21
CA ALA A 183 -1.37 15.48 -3.04
C ALA A 183 -2.65 16.32 -3.21
N LYS A 184 -2.83 17.32 -2.32
CA LYS A 184 -3.95 18.27 -2.36
C LYS A 184 -3.43 19.71 -2.25
N PRO A 185 -2.64 20.19 -3.24
CA PRO A 185 -1.93 21.48 -3.14
C PRO A 185 -2.86 22.69 -2.96
N ASP A 186 -4.11 22.60 -3.45
CA ASP A 186 -5.11 23.67 -3.32
C ASP A 186 -5.75 23.75 -1.92
N ARG A 187 -5.61 22.71 -1.09
CA ARG A 187 -6.28 22.61 0.21
C ARG A 187 -5.36 22.78 1.41
N SER A 188 -4.08 22.47 1.25
CA SER A 188 -3.13 22.42 2.36
C SER A 188 -1.74 22.86 1.91
N ASP A 189 -0.97 23.32 2.87
CA ASP A 189 0.47 23.43 2.75
C ASP A 189 1.12 22.14 3.27
N PHE A 190 2.27 21.77 2.67
CA PHE A 190 3.03 20.57 3.06
C PHE A 190 4.48 20.69 2.61
N ILE A 191 5.37 20.00 3.28
CA ILE A 191 6.79 19.93 2.92
C ILE A 191 6.93 19.37 1.51
N GLY A 192 7.77 20.01 0.67
CA GLY A 192 7.99 19.61 -0.72
C GLY A 192 6.94 20.09 -1.72
N LYS A 193 5.94 20.89 -1.29
CA LYS A 193 4.88 21.40 -2.18
C LYS A 193 5.40 22.15 -3.39
N ASP A 194 6.36 23.06 -3.21
CA ASP A 194 6.93 23.87 -4.31
C ASP A 194 7.67 22.98 -5.31
N ALA A 195 8.41 21.99 -4.84
CA ALA A 195 9.08 21.02 -5.69
C ALA A 195 8.06 20.19 -6.49
N TYR A 196 7.00 19.69 -5.83
CA TYR A 196 5.92 18.97 -6.49
C TYR A 196 5.22 19.80 -7.56
N LEU A 197 4.87 21.07 -7.28
CA LEU A 197 4.23 21.97 -8.25
C LEU A 197 5.14 22.29 -9.41
N THR A 198 6.44 22.49 -9.15
CA THR A 198 7.45 22.70 -10.17
C THR A 198 7.54 21.49 -11.11
N GLU A 199 7.58 20.28 -10.58
CA GLU A 199 7.60 19.06 -11.39
C GLU A 199 6.29 18.88 -12.17
N LEU A 200 5.13 19.09 -11.53
CA LEU A 200 3.83 19.02 -12.18
C LEU A 200 3.71 19.95 -13.38
N SER A 201 4.32 21.14 -13.32
CA SER A 201 4.32 22.14 -14.40
C SER A 201 5.09 21.70 -15.65
N LYS A 202 6.00 20.70 -15.54
CA LYS A 202 6.74 20.14 -16.66
C LYS A 202 5.91 19.22 -17.55
N GLY A 203 4.70 18.84 -17.10
CA GLY A 203 3.79 17.95 -17.83
C GLY A 203 4.02 16.47 -17.54
N LEU A 204 4.03 15.64 -18.60
CA LEU A 204 4.20 14.19 -18.45
C LEU A 204 5.64 13.85 -18.00
N PRO A 205 5.79 12.91 -17.05
CA PRO A 205 7.11 12.53 -16.56
C PRO A 205 7.92 11.77 -17.63
N SER A 206 9.22 11.91 -17.56
CA SER A 206 10.18 11.11 -18.35
C SER A 206 10.59 9.81 -17.64
N ARG A 207 10.26 9.65 -16.36
CA ARG A 207 10.48 8.45 -15.56
C ARG A 207 9.18 8.08 -14.84
N ARG A 208 8.79 6.81 -14.88
CA ARG A 208 7.50 6.39 -14.34
C ARG A 208 7.53 4.96 -13.80
N LEU A 209 6.91 4.75 -12.64
CA LEU A 209 6.65 3.42 -12.10
C LEU A 209 5.50 2.76 -12.89
N VAL A 210 5.77 1.57 -13.40
CA VAL A 210 4.86 0.81 -14.28
C VAL A 210 4.76 -0.62 -13.77
N GLN A 211 3.58 -1.21 -13.86
CA GLN A 211 3.38 -2.64 -13.65
C GLN A 211 3.54 -3.42 -14.95
N PHE A 212 4.09 -4.62 -14.84
CA PHE A 212 4.32 -5.55 -15.93
C PHE A 212 3.73 -6.92 -15.61
N LYS A 213 3.20 -7.58 -16.63
CA LYS A 213 2.76 -8.97 -16.59
C LYS A 213 3.40 -9.73 -17.74
N LEU A 214 4.05 -10.85 -17.47
CA LEU A 214 4.54 -11.72 -18.52
C LEU A 214 3.38 -12.34 -19.31
N GLU A 215 3.53 -12.44 -20.63
CA GLU A 215 2.58 -13.17 -21.50
C GLU A 215 2.70 -14.68 -21.30
N ASP A 216 3.93 -15.18 -21.14
CA ASP A 216 4.22 -16.54 -20.75
C ASP A 216 4.14 -16.68 -19.22
N PRO A 217 3.25 -17.52 -18.65
CA PRO A 217 3.10 -17.65 -17.21
C PRO A 217 4.19 -18.51 -16.53
N GLU A 218 5.01 -19.24 -17.27
CA GLU A 218 5.96 -20.20 -16.72
C GLU A 218 7.21 -19.56 -16.07
N PRO A 219 7.84 -18.51 -16.66
CA PRO A 219 9.02 -17.90 -16.04
C PRO A 219 8.68 -17.17 -14.76
N LEU A 220 9.53 -17.33 -13.73
CA LEU A 220 9.39 -16.60 -12.47
C LEU A 220 10.24 -15.33 -12.51
N LEU A 221 9.66 -14.25 -11.97
CA LEU A 221 10.31 -12.98 -11.70
C LEU A 221 10.59 -12.84 -10.20
N TYR A 222 11.70 -12.19 -9.86
CA TYR A 222 12.08 -11.92 -8.47
C TYR A 222 12.18 -10.41 -8.21
N HIS A 223 13.15 -9.74 -8.81
CA HIS A 223 13.40 -8.29 -8.86
C HIS A 223 14.74 -8.04 -9.58
N ASN A 224 14.99 -6.81 -9.98
CA ASN A 224 16.18 -6.39 -10.73
C ASN A 224 16.32 -6.97 -12.15
N GLU A 225 15.32 -7.67 -12.66
CA GLU A 225 15.31 -8.06 -14.07
C GLU A 225 15.23 -6.79 -14.94
N PRO A 226 16.03 -6.71 -16.02
CA PRO A 226 15.99 -5.61 -16.98
C PRO A 226 14.62 -5.54 -17.68
N ILE A 227 14.09 -4.31 -17.76
CA ILE A 227 12.90 -3.99 -18.56
C ILE A 227 13.39 -3.48 -19.91
N ILE A 228 13.01 -4.19 -20.96
CA ILE A 228 13.35 -3.84 -22.34
C ILE A 228 12.14 -3.15 -22.97
N MET A 229 12.32 -1.94 -23.48
CA MET A 229 11.31 -1.18 -24.20
C MET A 229 11.80 -0.94 -25.62
N ASN A 230 11.09 -1.45 -26.63
CA ASN A 230 11.44 -1.31 -28.04
C ASN A 230 12.86 -1.81 -28.36
N GLY A 231 13.33 -2.85 -27.67
CA GLY A 231 14.64 -3.48 -27.90
C GLY A 231 15.78 -2.97 -27.02
N GLU A 232 15.60 -1.86 -26.29
CA GLU A 232 16.61 -1.24 -25.43
C GLU A 232 16.24 -1.34 -23.94
N ILE A 233 17.25 -1.37 -23.06
CA ILE A 233 17.01 -1.35 -21.61
C ILE A 233 16.46 0.02 -21.22
N SER A 234 15.26 0.04 -20.64
CA SER A 234 14.58 1.26 -20.19
C SER A 234 14.53 1.37 -18.65
N GLY A 235 14.81 0.29 -17.94
CA GLY A 235 14.80 0.26 -16.49
C GLY A 235 14.93 -1.15 -15.92
N TYR A 236 14.56 -1.30 -14.65
CA TYR A 236 14.63 -2.56 -13.91
C TYR A 236 13.41 -2.74 -13.02
N LEU A 237 13.02 -4.00 -12.77
CA LEU A 237 11.98 -4.31 -11.81
C LEU A 237 12.48 -4.05 -10.39
N SER A 238 11.73 -3.27 -9.62
CA SER A 238 11.98 -3.05 -8.17
C SER A 238 11.37 -4.15 -7.32
N SER A 239 10.19 -4.63 -7.71
CA SER A 239 9.48 -5.73 -7.09
C SER A 239 8.94 -6.68 -8.15
N ALA A 240 8.97 -7.98 -7.87
CA ALA A 240 8.37 -8.97 -8.74
C ALA A 240 7.93 -10.22 -7.96
N MET A 241 6.90 -10.88 -8.45
CA MET A 241 6.34 -12.11 -7.88
C MET A 241 5.42 -12.82 -8.88
N TYR A 242 5.04 -14.05 -8.58
CA TYR A 242 3.93 -14.69 -9.28
C TYR A 242 2.60 -14.11 -8.75
N GLY A 243 1.78 -13.55 -9.62
CA GLY A 243 0.45 -13.04 -9.32
C GLY A 243 -0.59 -14.15 -9.49
N HIS A 244 -1.03 -14.71 -8.36
CA HIS A 244 -1.92 -15.89 -8.37
C HIS A 244 -3.32 -15.57 -8.92
N SER A 245 -3.85 -14.38 -8.69
CA SER A 245 -5.13 -13.92 -9.25
C SER A 245 -5.00 -13.51 -10.72
N VAL A 246 -3.82 -13.02 -11.11
CA VAL A 246 -3.49 -12.60 -12.49
C VAL A 246 -3.08 -13.78 -13.36
N GLY A 247 -2.61 -14.88 -12.74
CA GLY A 247 -2.25 -16.13 -13.40
C GLY A 247 -0.92 -16.07 -14.18
N SER A 248 0.01 -15.20 -13.78
CA SER A 248 1.34 -15.07 -14.40
C SER A 248 2.31 -14.38 -13.47
N SER A 249 3.59 -14.40 -13.78
CA SER A 249 4.57 -13.54 -13.11
C SER A 249 4.33 -12.08 -13.44
N ILE A 250 4.34 -11.25 -12.40
CA ILE A 250 4.13 -9.81 -12.46
C ILE A 250 5.29 -9.08 -11.81
N GLY A 251 5.53 -7.87 -12.24
CA GLY A 251 6.55 -7.00 -11.65
C GLY A 251 6.16 -5.55 -11.65
N MET A 252 6.87 -4.74 -10.91
CA MET A 252 6.77 -3.29 -10.88
C MET A 252 8.17 -2.70 -10.98
N GLY A 253 8.33 -1.66 -11.80
CA GLY A 253 9.64 -1.01 -11.95
C GLY A 253 9.54 0.30 -12.67
N TYR A 254 10.56 1.14 -12.49
CA TYR A 254 10.66 2.40 -13.22
C TYR A 254 11.19 2.16 -14.62
N ILE A 255 10.58 2.86 -15.57
CA ILE A 255 11.09 3.01 -16.93
C ILE A 255 11.37 4.48 -17.23
N THR A 256 12.27 4.73 -18.15
CA THR A 256 12.61 6.05 -18.65
C THR A 256 12.30 6.14 -20.13
N ALA A 257 11.44 7.08 -20.50
CA ALA A 257 11.13 7.44 -21.89
C ALA A 257 10.47 8.82 -21.94
N GLU A 258 10.36 9.40 -23.12
CA GLU A 258 9.66 10.67 -23.28
C GLU A 258 8.14 10.50 -23.16
N ASN A 259 7.48 11.46 -22.49
CA ASN A 259 6.02 11.59 -22.45
C ASN A 259 5.28 10.30 -21.98
N LEU A 260 5.74 9.72 -20.87
CA LEU A 260 5.19 8.46 -20.35
C LEU A 260 3.73 8.60 -19.91
N ASN A 261 2.84 7.96 -20.63
CA ASN A 261 1.41 7.84 -20.35
C ASN A 261 0.88 6.50 -20.87
N GLN A 262 -0.41 6.19 -20.62
CA GLN A 262 -0.99 4.92 -21.04
C GLN A 262 -0.94 4.69 -22.56
N LYS A 263 -1.06 5.76 -23.36
CA LYS A 263 -0.98 5.63 -24.82
C LYS A 263 0.43 5.23 -25.26
N THR A 264 1.46 5.90 -24.74
CA THR A 264 2.87 5.57 -25.01
C THR A 264 3.20 4.13 -24.64
N LEU A 265 2.67 3.67 -23.47
CA LEU A 265 2.84 2.29 -23.03
C LEU A 265 2.16 1.28 -23.96
N ASN A 266 0.96 1.58 -24.45
CA ASN A 266 0.23 0.70 -25.35
C ASN A 266 0.86 0.59 -26.75
N GLU A 267 1.62 1.59 -27.16
CA GLU A 267 2.33 1.64 -28.46
C GLU A 267 3.72 0.98 -28.39
N ALA A 268 4.27 0.79 -27.19
CA ALA A 268 5.59 0.21 -26.99
C ALA A 268 5.55 -1.33 -26.90
N ASN A 269 6.64 -1.97 -27.32
CA ASN A 269 6.87 -3.39 -27.11
C ASN A 269 7.73 -3.57 -25.87
N PHE A 270 7.21 -4.33 -24.91
CA PHE A 270 7.92 -4.64 -23.67
C PHE A 270 8.35 -6.09 -23.59
N GLU A 271 9.56 -6.30 -23.10
CA GLU A 271 10.10 -7.58 -22.72
C GLU A 271 10.80 -7.46 -21.36
N ILE A 272 10.80 -8.54 -20.60
CA ILE A 272 11.60 -8.65 -19.37
C ILE A 272 12.69 -9.69 -19.62
N GLU A 273 13.94 -9.32 -19.30
CA GLU A 273 15.06 -10.22 -19.48
C GLU A 273 15.29 -11.05 -18.23
N ILE A 274 15.14 -12.38 -18.34
CA ILE A 274 15.33 -13.35 -17.25
C ILE A 274 16.43 -14.31 -17.66
N ALA A 275 17.52 -14.34 -16.92
CA ALA A 275 18.64 -15.26 -17.18
C ALA A 275 19.07 -15.22 -18.68
N THR A 276 19.24 -14.02 -19.24
CA THR A 276 19.66 -13.76 -20.62
C THR A 276 18.63 -14.10 -21.71
N LYS A 277 17.41 -14.45 -21.34
CA LYS A 277 16.30 -14.66 -22.27
C LYS A 277 15.26 -13.54 -22.10
N ARG A 278 14.71 -13.08 -23.20
CA ARG A 278 13.67 -12.04 -23.22
C ARG A 278 12.30 -12.66 -23.36
N TYR A 279 11.40 -12.25 -22.49
CA TYR A 279 10.00 -12.70 -22.44
C TYR A 279 9.08 -11.52 -22.62
N LYS A 280 8.12 -11.62 -23.53
CA LYS A 280 7.15 -10.54 -23.77
C LYS A 280 6.35 -10.24 -22.51
N ALA A 281 6.09 -8.96 -22.30
CA ALA A 281 5.31 -8.48 -21.19
C ALA A 281 4.30 -7.40 -21.64
N SER A 282 3.14 -7.41 -21.03
CA SER A 282 2.21 -6.27 -21.08
C SER A 282 2.50 -5.30 -19.95
N SER A 283 2.22 -4.02 -20.16
CA SER A 283 2.45 -2.95 -19.20
C SER A 283 1.16 -2.25 -18.79
N SER A 284 1.08 -1.71 -17.57
CA SER A 284 -0.07 -1.00 -17.06
C SER A 284 0.31 0.07 -16.04
N LEU A 285 -0.38 1.22 -16.10
CA LEU A 285 -0.37 2.24 -15.02
C LEU A 285 -1.46 1.99 -13.97
N LYS A 286 -2.40 1.07 -14.24
CA LYS A 286 -3.44 0.65 -13.31
C LYS A 286 -3.09 -0.70 -12.70
N ALA A 287 -3.67 -0.99 -11.56
CA ALA A 287 -3.57 -2.30 -10.92
C ALA A 287 -3.95 -3.43 -11.89
N LEU A 288 -3.19 -4.52 -11.89
CA LEU A 288 -3.47 -5.69 -12.74
C LEU A 288 -4.65 -6.51 -12.22
N TYR A 289 -4.91 -6.43 -10.91
CA TYR A 289 -6.05 -7.06 -10.26
C TYR A 289 -6.99 -6.01 -9.68
N ASP A 290 -8.29 -6.12 -9.96
CA ASP A 290 -9.35 -5.24 -9.47
C ASP A 290 -8.96 -3.73 -9.53
N PRO A 291 -8.69 -3.19 -10.74
CA PRO A 291 -8.15 -1.84 -10.93
C PRO A 291 -9.04 -0.72 -10.35
N GLU A 292 -10.33 -0.96 -10.19
CA GLU A 292 -11.29 0.00 -9.63
C GLU A 292 -11.43 -0.12 -8.09
N GLY A 293 -10.75 -1.09 -7.47
CA GLY A 293 -10.75 -1.28 -6.02
C GLY A 293 -12.13 -1.67 -5.45
N LEU A 294 -12.92 -2.43 -6.20
CA LEU A 294 -14.28 -2.81 -5.79
C LEU A 294 -14.26 -3.88 -4.68
N LYS A 295 -13.27 -4.77 -4.71
CA LYS A 295 -13.16 -5.86 -3.72
C LYS A 295 -13.00 -5.36 -2.28
N MET A 296 -12.26 -4.30 -2.08
CA MET A 296 -12.05 -3.70 -0.75
C MET A 296 -13.29 -2.98 -0.20
N LYS A 297 -14.24 -2.65 -1.09
CA LYS A 297 -15.44 -1.86 -0.76
C LYS A 297 -16.71 -2.71 -0.67
N LEU A 298 -16.55 -4.03 -0.80
CA LEU A 298 -17.66 -4.98 -0.70
C LEU A 298 -18.36 -4.95 0.66
#